data_9fa92d1d3b3cb86b58861245f8dff64b
#
_entry.id   9fa92d1d3b3cb86b58861245f8dff64b
#
_cell.length_a   1.000
_cell.length_b   1.000
_cell.length_c   1.000
_cell.angle_alpha   90.00
_cell.angle_beta   90.00
_cell.angle_gamma   90.00
#
_symmetry.space_group_name_H-M   'P 1'
#
loop_
_entity.id
_entity.type
_entity.pdbx_description
1 polymer ?
#
loop_
_entity_poly.entity_id
_entity_poly.type
_entity_poly.pdbx_seq_one_letter_code
_entity_poly.pdbx_strand_id
1 'polypeptide(L)'
;MWKMPFAKTPKIIQIETTIACNATCWFCPQKHATRKPMFMEEKNWKKIIDETRNLGMIYRPFILNEPFVDKRMEKIIEYIKEDKTAKVEFNTNGEPLTPKRTDKFIELGVDIMRFSIDGFYKSTFNEARGISYDKVYSNVKYFLDQSNQSNKKILTEVRMIKLPGTDNEQIEFKNYWEQFNPTEIVFTDLYRYPWEGQESSIQKPCLKILDQMFFYVDGRATLCCWDSKERQIVGDISTQSVMEIWDSEIMKKCRNLLDQGKRDEINLCSRCDAYENLSFDQYLI
;
A
#
# COMPACT_ATOMS: atom_id res chain seq x y z
N MET A 1 -9.57 -9.24 27.61
CA MET A 1 -9.38 -10.13 26.45
C MET A 1 -10.07 -9.45 25.26
N TRP A 2 -9.31 -8.95 24.30
CA TRP A 2 -9.83 -8.26 23.14
C TRP A 2 -10.33 -9.32 22.16
N LYS A 3 -11.62 -9.57 22.10
CA LYS A 3 -12.21 -10.39 21.04
C LYS A 3 -12.52 -9.49 19.86
N MET A 4 -11.59 -9.34 18.94
CA MET A 4 -11.88 -8.65 17.68
C MET A 4 -12.50 -9.63 16.69
N PRO A 5 -13.65 -9.33 16.10
CA PRO A 5 -14.23 -10.18 15.07
C PRO A 5 -13.34 -10.13 13.82
N PHE A 6 -12.73 -11.25 13.49
CA PHE A 6 -12.08 -11.42 12.19
C PHE A 6 -13.14 -11.31 11.08
N ALA A 7 -12.81 -10.59 10.03
CA ALA A 7 -13.69 -10.55 8.87
C ALA A 7 -13.83 -11.96 8.26
N LYS A 8 -15.04 -12.31 7.83
CA LYS A 8 -15.28 -13.60 7.15
C LYS A 8 -14.51 -13.70 5.84
N THR A 9 -14.33 -12.57 5.16
CA THR A 9 -13.56 -12.43 3.93
C THR A 9 -12.61 -11.25 4.09
N PRO A 10 -11.47 -11.20 3.40
CA PRO A 10 -10.67 -10.00 3.36
C PRO A 10 -11.50 -8.82 2.82
N LYS A 11 -11.17 -7.61 3.21
CA LYS A 11 -11.75 -6.39 2.67
C LYS A 11 -10.78 -5.68 1.72
N ILE A 12 -9.49 -5.85 1.97
CA ILE A 12 -8.42 -5.25 1.20
C ILE A 12 -7.48 -6.34 0.71
N ILE A 13 -7.17 -6.31 -0.58
CA ILE A 13 -6.19 -7.22 -1.19
C ILE A 13 -5.08 -6.40 -1.82
N GLN A 14 -3.86 -6.59 -1.33
CA GLN A 14 -2.67 -6.00 -1.93
C GLN A 14 -1.99 -7.00 -2.85
N ILE A 15 -1.68 -6.57 -4.08
CA ILE A 15 -1.09 -7.42 -5.13
C ILE A 15 0.18 -6.75 -5.63
N GLU A 16 1.33 -7.33 -5.36
CA GLU A 16 2.59 -6.85 -5.92
C GLU A 16 2.69 -7.27 -7.39
N THR A 17 2.19 -6.43 -8.29
CA THR A 17 2.15 -6.74 -9.74
C THR A 17 3.53 -6.80 -10.38
N THR A 18 4.49 -6.09 -9.79
CA THR A 18 5.92 -6.12 -10.07
C THR A 18 6.66 -5.75 -8.80
N ILE A 19 7.93 -6.07 -8.67
CA ILE A 19 8.78 -5.55 -7.59
C ILE A 19 9.53 -4.28 -7.97
N ALA A 20 9.44 -3.85 -9.23
CA ALA A 20 10.17 -2.70 -9.72
C ALA A 20 9.66 -1.39 -9.12
N CYS A 21 10.60 -0.49 -8.83
CA CYS A 21 10.33 0.89 -8.46
C CYS A 21 11.36 1.78 -9.17
N ASN A 22 10.96 2.97 -9.62
CA ASN A 22 11.85 3.96 -10.22
C ASN A 22 12.55 4.84 -9.17
N ALA A 23 12.10 4.81 -7.90
CA ALA A 23 12.70 5.56 -6.81
C ALA A 23 13.73 4.73 -6.02
N THR A 24 14.64 5.41 -5.33
CA THR A 24 15.70 4.82 -4.51
C THR A 24 15.64 5.32 -3.07
N CYS A 25 14.43 5.46 -2.52
CA CYS A 25 14.22 6.01 -1.18
C CYS A 25 15.05 5.26 -0.13
N TRP A 26 15.91 5.99 0.60
CA TRP A 26 16.83 5.39 1.55
C TRP A 26 16.13 4.68 2.72
N PHE A 27 14.91 5.10 3.05
CA PHE A 27 14.07 4.52 4.11
C PHE A 27 13.13 3.41 3.61
N CYS A 28 13.14 3.04 2.33
CA CYS A 28 12.19 2.06 1.81
C CYS A 28 12.63 0.61 2.10
N PRO A 29 11.74 -0.26 2.62
CA PRO A 29 12.06 -1.67 2.84
C PRO A 29 12.25 -2.47 1.55
N GLN A 30 11.88 -1.95 0.40
CA GLN A 30 12.04 -2.61 -0.90
C GLN A 30 13.50 -3.00 -1.19
N LYS A 31 14.48 -2.19 -0.75
CA LYS A 31 15.92 -2.50 -0.89
C LYS A 31 16.36 -3.79 -0.18
N HIS A 32 15.53 -4.31 0.74
CA HIS A 32 15.78 -5.55 1.47
C HIS A 32 14.98 -6.74 0.93
N ALA A 33 14.20 -6.53 -0.13
CA ALA A 33 13.44 -7.61 -0.76
C ALA A 33 14.38 -8.63 -1.40
N THR A 34 14.07 -9.92 -1.20
CA THR A 34 14.87 -11.04 -1.73
C THR A 34 14.31 -11.60 -3.02
N ARG A 35 13.09 -11.19 -3.38
CA ARG A 35 12.42 -11.59 -4.63
C ARG A 35 13.16 -11.06 -5.86
N LYS A 36 13.24 -11.91 -6.89
CA LYS A 36 13.84 -11.51 -8.16
C LYS A 36 12.96 -10.48 -8.89
N PRO A 37 13.57 -9.54 -9.64
CA PRO A 37 12.81 -8.64 -10.50
C PRO A 37 11.98 -9.43 -11.51
N MET A 38 10.66 -9.30 -11.43
CA MET A 38 9.71 -9.96 -12.32
C MET A 38 8.37 -9.22 -12.32
N PHE A 39 7.48 -9.64 -13.20
CA PHE A 39 6.07 -9.27 -13.19
C PHE A 39 5.24 -10.47 -12.74
N MET A 40 4.21 -10.23 -11.93
CA MET A 40 3.25 -11.29 -11.59
C MET A 40 2.61 -11.84 -12.86
N GLU A 41 2.51 -13.15 -12.95
CA GLU A 41 1.83 -13.80 -14.08
C GLU A 41 0.35 -13.37 -14.13
N GLU A 42 -0.14 -13.16 -15.35
CA GLU A 42 -1.52 -12.70 -15.57
C GLU A 42 -2.55 -13.64 -14.94
N LYS A 43 -2.32 -14.95 -15.04
CA LYS A 43 -3.20 -15.96 -14.42
C LYS A 43 -3.35 -15.78 -12.91
N ASN A 44 -2.29 -15.33 -12.21
CA ASN A 44 -2.29 -15.20 -10.75
C ASN A 44 -3.11 -13.97 -10.30
N TRP A 45 -2.84 -12.77 -10.86
CA TRP A 45 -3.61 -11.61 -10.45
C TRP A 45 -5.08 -11.70 -10.93
N LYS A 46 -5.35 -12.33 -12.08
CA LYS A 46 -6.73 -12.61 -12.51
C LYS A 46 -7.44 -13.54 -11.54
N LYS A 47 -6.80 -14.67 -11.16
CA LYS A 47 -7.35 -15.62 -10.20
C LYS A 47 -7.71 -14.94 -8.88
N ILE A 48 -6.82 -14.06 -8.35
CA ILE A 48 -7.09 -13.32 -7.13
C ILE A 48 -8.36 -12.46 -7.28
N ILE A 49 -8.48 -11.73 -8.39
CA ILE A 49 -9.63 -10.85 -8.65
C ILE A 49 -10.90 -11.68 -8.88
N ASP A 50 -10.85 -12.73 -9.68
CA ASP A 50 -12.02 -13.56 -10.02
C ASP A 50 -12.61 -14.26 -8.79
N GLU A 51 -11.75 -14.80 -7.93
CA GLU A 51 -12.19 -15.50 -6.71
C GLU A 51 -12.75 -14.56 -5.62
N THR A 52 -12.54 -13.25 -5.78
CA THR A 52 -13.03 -12.24 -4.81
C THR A 52 -14.00 -11.23 -5.45
N ARG A 53 -14.44 -11.50 -6.67
CA ARG A 53 -15.40 -10.69 -7.42
C ARG A 53 -16.75 -10.60 -6.67
N ASN A 54 -17.39 -9.43 -6.72
CA ASN A 54 -18.67 -9.11 -6.07
C ASN A 54 -18.64 -9.15 -4.52
N LEU A 55 -17.46 -9.13 -3.91
CA LEU A 55 -17.33 -9.07 -2.45
C LEU A 55 -17.06 -7.64 -1.92
N GLY A 56 -17.07 -6.63 -2.78
CA GLY A 56 -16.82 -5.24 -2.40
C GLY A 56 -15.37 -4.97 -1.98
N MET A 57 -14.41 -5.65 -2.62
CA MET A 57 -13.00 -5.54 -2.31
C MET A 57 -12.42 -4.17 -2.61
N ILE A 58 -11.43 -3.77 -1.82
CA ILE A 58 -10.48 -2.70 -2.15
C ILE A 58 -9.20 -3.38 -2.65
N TYR A 59 -8.91 -3.25 -3.93
CA TYR A 59 -7.66 -3.75 -4.50
C TYR A 59 -6.60 -2.66 -4.46
N ARG A 60 -5.42 -3.03 -3.94
CA ARG A 60 -4.20 -2.24 -3.91
C ARG A 60 -3.14 -2.95 -4.78
N PRO A 61 -3.01 -2.63 -6.07
CA PRO A 61 -2.07 -3.32 -6.97
C PRO A 61 -0.61 -2.92 -6.72
N PHE A 62 -0.21 -2.92 -5.47
CA PHE A 62 1.15 -2.63 -4.99
C PHE A 62 1.39 -3.24 -3.61
N ILE A 63 2.67 -3.47 -3.28
CA ILE A 63 3.18 -3.70 -1.91
C ILE A 63 4.42 -2.83 -1.69
N LEU A 64 5.54 -3.17 -2.32
CA LEU A 64 6.81 -2.46 -2.19
C LEU A 64 7.27 -1.82 -3.52
N ASN A 65 6.48 -1.93 -4.56
CA ASN A 65 6.74 -1.41 -5.89
C ASN A 65 6.16 0.00 -6.09
N GLU A 66 6.62 0.66 -7.14
CA GLU A 66 5.86 1.74 -7.74
C GLU A 66 4.86 1.13 -8.74
N PRO A 67 3.54 1.21 -8.48
CA PRO A 67 2.55 0.52 -9.32
C PRO A 67 2.58 0.95 -10.77
N PHE A 68 2.88 2.22 -11.04
CA PHE A 68 2.79 2.78 -12.39
C PHE A 68 4.05 2.57 -13.25
N VAL A 69 5.07 1.85 -12.77
CA VAL A 69 6.12 1.32 -13.65
C VAL A 69 5.65 0.05 -14.37
N ASP A 70 4.61 -0.61 -13.86
CA ASP A 70 3.97 -1.72 -14.59
C ASP A 70 3.10 -1.17 -15.72
N LYS A 71 3.52 -1.42 -16.96
CA LYS A 71 2.79 -0.97 -18.15
C LYS A 71 1.43 -1.63 -18.33
N ARG A 72 1.16 -2.72 -17.62
CA ARG A 72 -0.13 -3.44 -17.65
C ARG A 72 -1.16 -2.83 -16.71
N MET A 73 -0.81 -1.80 -15.93
CA MET A 73 -1.67 -1.27 -14.87
C MET A 73 -3.04 -0.81 -15.38
N GLU A 74 -3.10 -0.20 -16.57
CA GLU A 74 -4.39 0.16 -17.19
C GLU A 74 -5.28 -1.07 -17.38
N LYS A 75 -4.74 -2.17 -17.94
CA LYS A 75 -5.45 -3.45 -18.12
C LYS A 75 -5.88 -4.06 -16.78
N ILE A 76 -5.05 -3.95 -15.75
CA ILE A 76 -5.37 -4.47 -14.41
C ILE A 76 -6.53 -3.69 -13.80
N ILE A 77 -6.50 -2.35 -13.91
CA ILE A 77 -7.60 -1.51 -13.42
C ILE A 77 -8.89 -1.83 -14.17
N GLU A 78 -8.86 -1.91 -15.51
CA GLU A 78 -10.01 -2.27 -16.34
C GLU A 78 -10.62 -3.59 -15.85
N TYR A 79 -9.81 -4.61 -15.64
CA TYR A 79 -10.26 -5.93 -15.17
C TYR A 79 -10.89 -5.89 -13.77
N ILE A 80 -10.29 -5.14 -12.84
CA ILE A 80 -10.88 -4.94 -11.50
C ILE A 80 -12.23 -4.22 -11.60
N LYS A 81 -12.33 -3.18 -12.44
CA LYS A 81 -13.51 -2.33 -12.56
C LYS A 81 -14.66 -2.97 -13.40
N GLU A 82 -14.48 -4.19 -13.92
CA GLU A 82 -15.59 -5.02 -14.37
C GLU A 82 -16.54 -5.34 -13.19
N ASP A 83 -16.01 -5.52 -12.00
CA ASP A 83 -16.77 -5.59 -10.76
C ASP A 83 -17.12 -4.18 -10.27
N LYS A 84 -18.40 -3.81 -10.35
CA LYS A 84 -18.89 -2.48 -9.95
C LYS A 84 -18.87 -2.25 -8.44
N THR A 85 -18.70 -3.29 -7.64
CA THR A 85 -18.57 -3.18 -6.18
C THR A 85 -17.12 -2.97 -5.75
N ALA A 86 -16.15 -3.26 -6.63
CA ALA A 86 -14.72 -3.16 -6.33
C ALA A 86 -14.23 -1.71 -6.37
N LYS A 87 -13.34 -1.40 -5.43
CA LYS A 87 -12.58 -0.14 -5.42
C LYS A 87 -11.10 -0.42 -5.75
N VAL A 88 -10.43 0.57 -6.34
CA VAL A 88 -9.00 0.53 -6.63
C VAL A 88 -8.31 1.67 -5.92
N GLU A 89 -7.29 1.33 -5.14
CA GLU A 89 -6.48 2.27 -4.38
C GLU A 89 -5.01 2.15 -4.76
N PHE A 90 -4.32 3.29 -4.88
CA PHE A 90 -2.90 3.35 -5.16
C PHE A 90 -2.14 4.20 -4.13
N ASN A 91 -0.94 3.71 -3.76
CA ASN A 91 0.13 4.56 -3.27
C ASN A 91 1.16 4.70 -4.39
N THR A 92 1.55 5.92 -4.72
CA THR A 92 2.49 6.21 -5.81
C THR A 92 3.45 7.32 -5.42
N ASN A 93 4.64 7.29 -6.01
CA ASN A 93 5.57 8.40 -5.94
C ASN A 93 5.24 9.54 -6.93
N GLY A 94 4.30 9.33 -7.83
CA GLY A 94 3.78 10.33 -8.78
C GLY A 94 4.64 10.56 -10.03
N GLU A 95 5.91 10.14 -10.06
CA GLU A 95 6.77 10.43 -11.21
C GLU A 95 6.30 9.76 -12.53
N PRO A 96 5.79 8.51 -12.54
CA PRO A 96 5.30 7.89 -13.77
C PRO A 96 3.91 8.39 -14.23
N LEU A 97 3.24 9.25 -13.44
CA LEU A 97 1.89 9.76 -13.74
C LEU A 97 1.94 10.96 -14.70
N THR A 98 2.26 10.71 -15.96
CA THR A 98 2.14 11.74 -16.98
C THR A 98 0.67 12.22 -17.14
N PRO A 99 0.41 13.42 -17.68
CA PRO A 99 -0.95 13.90 -17.92
C PRO A 99 -1.84 12.89 -18.64
N LYS A 100 -1.34 12.29 -19.72
CA LYS A 100 -2.07 11.25 -20.48
C LYS A 100 -2.48 10.06 -19.61
N ARG A 101 -1.61 9.60 -18.70
CA ARG A 101 -1.93 8.49 -17.81
C ARG A 101 -2.88 8.90 -16.70
N THR A 102 -2.74 10.11 -16.18
CA THR A 102 -3.69 10.68 -15.22
C THR A 102 -5.10 10.68 -15.79
N ASP A 103 -5.29 11.23 -17.00
CA ASP A 103 -6.60 11.27 -17.66
C ASP A 103 -7.18 9.85 -17.83
N LYS A 104 -6.33 8.90 -18.26
CA LYS A 104 -6.76 7.50 -18.41
C LYS A 104 -7.17 6.86 -17.10
N PHE A 105 -6.43 7.08 -16.00
CA PHE A 105 -6.76 6.49 -14.71
C PHE A 105 -8.03 7.10 -14.11
N ILE A 106 -8.25 8.39 -14.29
CA ILE A 106 -9.51 9.05 -13.93
C ILE A 106 -10.66 8.46 -14.76
N GLU A 107 -10.49 8.30 -16.06
CA GLU A 107 -11.47 7.66 -16.95
C GLU A 107 -11.80 6.24 -16.51
N LEU A 108 -10.81 5.43 -16.15
CA LEU A 108 -10.98 4.07 -15.65
C LEU A 108 -11.67 3.98 -14.28
N GLY A 109 -11.71 5.08 -13.54
CA GLY A 109 -12.41 5.16 -12.25
C GLY A 109 -11.59 4.62 -11.10
N VAL A 110 -10.34 5.06 -10.98
CA VAL A 110 -9.57 4.92 -9.74
C VAL A 110 -10.32 5.60 -8.61
N ASP A 111 -10.44 4.95 -7.45
CA ASP A 111 -11.23 5.45 -6.33
C ASP A 111 -10.39 6.22 -5.31
N ILE A 112 -9.16 5.76 -5.06
CA ILE A 112 -8.27 6.37 -4.06
C ILE A 112 -6.85 6.49 -4.63
N MET A 113 -6.29 7.70 -4.55
CA MET A 113 -4.92 7.97 -4.98
C MET A 113 -4.14 8.66 -3.87
N ARG A 114 -3.09 8.00 -3.39
CA ARG A 114 -2.20 8.51 -2.34
C ARG A 114 -0.84 8.82 -2.93
N PHE A 115 -0.42 10.07 -2.82
CA PHE A 115 0.86 10.54 -3.30
C PHE A 115 1.86 10.61 -2.16
N SER A 116 2.93 9.84 -2.29
CA SER A 116 4.03 9.82 -1.32
C SER A 116 5.09 10.83 -1.72
N ILE A 117 5.12 11.99 -1.05
CA ILE A 117 6.02 13.11 -1.33
C ILE A 117 6.74 13.49 -0.03
N ASP A 118 7.99 13.06 0.13
CA ASP A 118 8.70 13.15 1.41
C ASP A 118 9.76 14.25 1.40
N GLY A 119 9.34 15.48 1.14
CA GLY A 119 10.15 16.69 1.19
C GLY A 119 9.48 17.83 0.43
N PHE A 120 9.50 19.02 1.01
CA PHE A 120 8.99 20.24 0.36
C PHE A 120 10.07 20.88 -0.53
N TYR A 121 11.29 21.00 -0.01
CA TYR A 121 12.40 21.52 -0.79
C TYR A 121 12.98 20.45 -1.73
N LYS A 122 13.38 20.90 -2.91
CA LYS A 122 13.95 20.03 -3.95
C LYS A 122 15.16 19.22 -3.46
N SER A 123 16.01 19.81 -2.62
CA SER A 123 17.15 19.13 -2.01
C SER A 123 16.72 17.95 -1.16
N THR A 124 15.84 18.20 -0.20
CA THR A 124 15.31 17.18 0.74
C THR A 124 14.59 16.07 0.00
N PHE A 125 13.72 16.44 -0.95
CA PHE A 125 12.99 15.46 -1.76
C PHE A 125 13.93 14.57 -2.56
N ASN A 126 14.90 15.16 -3.29
CA ASN A 126 15.82 14.40 -4.13
C ASN A 126 16.70 13.46 -3.29
N GLU A 127 17.18 13.92 -2.12
CA GLU A 127 17.93 13.10 -1.19
C GLU A 127 17.08 11.93 -0.65
N ALA A 128 15.84 12.22 -0.29
CA ALA A 128 14.94 11.21 0.28
C ALA A 128 14.54 10.13 -0.72
N ARG A 129 14.25 10.51 -1.98
CA ARG A 129 13.59 9.62 -2.95
C ARG A 129 14.41 9.26 -4.19
N GLY A 130 15.40 10.07 -4.58
CA GLY A 130 16.24 9.80 -5.73
C GLY A 130 15.51 9.85 -7.09
N ILE A 131 14.44 10.62 -7.19
CA ILE A 131 13.63 10.85 -8.41
C ILE A 131 13.42 12.34 -8.65
N SER A 132 12.84 12.72 -9.79
CA SER A 132 12.71 14.12 -10.19
C SER A 132 11.63 14.85 -9.42
N TYR A 133 12.01 15.78 -8.55
CA TYR A 133 11.11 16.70 -7.85
C TYR A 133 10.15 17.41 -8.81
N ASP A 134 10.68 18.04 -9.88
CA ASP A 134 9.88 18.84 -10.79
C ASP A 134 8.80 18.03 -11.49
N LYS A 135 9.13 16.79 -11.90
CA LYS A 135 8.14 15.88 -12.51
C LYS A 135 7.06 15.46 -11.51
N VAL A 136 7.46 15.08 -10.28
CA VAL A 136 6.51 14.64 -9.26
C VAL A 136 5.54 15.75 -8.91
N TYR A 137 6.05 16.94 -8.59
CA TYR A 137 5.21 18.07 -8.23
C TYR A 137 4.27 18.49 -9.36
N SER A 138 4.76 18.52 -10.61
CA SER A 138 3.94 18.82 -11.78
C SER A 138 2.85 17.77 -12.02
N ASN A 139 3.21 16.48 -11.94
CA ASN A 139 2.26 15.39 -12.18
C ASN A 139 1.19 15.29 -11.11
N VAL A 140 1.58 15.44 -9.82
CA VAL A 140 0.63 15.39 -8.71
C VAL A 140 -0.32 16.58 -8.76
N LYS A 141 0.20 17.79 -9.01
CA LYS A 141 -0.64 18.96 -9.24
C LYS A 141 -1.66 18.71 -10.36
N TYR A 142 -1.21 18.22 -11.51
CA TYR A 142 -2.08 17.90 -12.63
C TYR A 142 -3.17 16.89 -12.24
N PHE A 143 -2.79 15.82 -11.51
CA PHE A 143 -3.76 14.83 -11.04
C PHE A 143 -4.82 15.47 -10.14
N LEU A 144 -4.42 16.28 -9.17
CA LEU A 144 -5.34 16.95 -8.25
C LEU A 144 -6.29 17.89 -8.99
N ASP A 145 -5.76 18.70 -9.91
CA ASP A 145 -6.57 19.60 -10.74
C ASP A 145 -7.61 18.82 -11.56
N GLN A 146 -7.21 17.73 -12.22
CA GLN A 146 -8.12 16.91 -13.03
C GLN A 146 -9.12 16.13 -12.19
N SER A 147 -8.72 15.59 -11.05
CA SER A 147 -9.63 14.88 -10.14
C SER A 147 -10.71 15.80 -9.58
N ASN A 148 -10.36 17.04 -9.22
CA ASN A 148 -11.32 18.06 -8.73
C ASN A 148 -12.31 18.53 -9.80
N GLN A 149 -11.91 18.48 -11.07
CA GLN A 149 -12.80 18.82 -12.22
C GLN A 149 -13.64 17.62 -12.68
N SER A 150 -13.28 16.41 -12.26
CA SER A 150 -13.98 15.21 -12.66
C SER A 150 -15.33 15.06 -11.97
N ASN A 151 -16.31 14.48 -12.66
CA ASN A 151 -17.57 14.04 -12.07
C ASN A 151 -17.42 12.75 -11.21
N LYS A 152 -16.24 12.15 -11.17
CA LYS A 152 -15.95 10.95 -10.38
C LYS A 152 -15.46 11.35 -8.99
N LYS A 153 -16.00 10.70 -7.97
CA LYS A 153 -15.51 10.90 -6.61
C LYS A 153 -14.21 10.12 -6.41
N ILE A 154 -13.08 10.81 -6.47
CA ILE A 154 -11.74 10.25 -6.21
C ILE A 154 -11.24 10.82 -4.90
N LEU A 155 -10.90 9.95 -3.95
CA LEU A 155 -10.22 10.38 -2.73
C LEU A 155 -8.73 10.56 -3.02
N THR A 156 -8.22 11.75 -2.74
CA THR A 156 -6.81 12.09 -2.98
C THR A 156 -6.11 12.42 -1.67
N GLU A 157 -4.96 11.82 -1.46
CA GLU A 157 -4.14 12.08 -0.29
C GLU A 157 -2.73 12.48 -0.72
N VAL A 158 -2.20 13.55 -0.13
CA VAL A 158 -0.80 13.94 -0.26
C VAL A 158 -0.10 13.66 1.05
N ARG A 159 0.89 12.78 1.03
CA ARG A 159 1.56 12.27 2.24
C ARG A 159 3.02 12.66 2.28
N MET A 160 3.47 13.04 3.47
CA MET A 160 4.87 13.26 3.80
C MET A 160 5.27 12.44 5.03
N ILE A 161 6.33 11.65 4.91
CA ILE A 161 7.00 11.05 6.07
C ILE A 161 7.86 12.12 6.72
N LYS A 162 7.76 12.27 8.04
CA LYS A 162 8.60 13.16 8.84
C LYS A 162 10.00 12.58 8.90
N LEU A 163 10.84 12.99 7.97
CA LEU A 163 12.25 12.59 7.94
C LEU A 163 13.08 13.46 8.88
N PRO A 164 14.22 13.00 9.39
CA PRO A 164 15.11 13.82 10.19
C PRO A 164 15.47 15.14 9.47
N GLY A 165 15.29 16.26 10.15
CA GLY A 165 15.59 17.59 9.60
C GLY A 165 14.50 18.22 8.73
N THR A 166 13.32 17.59 8.59
CA THR A 166 12.22 18.13 7.77
C THR A 166 11.11 18.82 8.60
N ASP A 167 11.31 19.04 9.90
CA ASP A 167 10.27 19.59 10.76
C ASP A 167 9.77 20.97 10.27
N ASN A 168 10.66 21.81 9.78
CA ASN A 168 10.32 23.13 9.26
C ASN A 168 9.60 23.09 7.90
N GLU A 169 9.70 21.96 7.17
CA GLU A 169 9.10 21.82 5.83
C GLU A 169 7.60 21.45 5.89
N GLN A 170 7.11 20.99 7.04
CA GLN A 170 5.73 20.50 7.15
C GLN A 170 4.70 21.60 6.92
N ILE A 171 4.98 22.80 7.40
CA ILE A 171 4.09 23.96 7.25
C ILE A 171 4.03 24.40 5.80
N GLU A 172 5.19 24.56 5.16
CA GLU A 172 5.28 24.95 3.74
C GLU A 172 4.68 23.87 2.83
N PHE A 173 4.93 22.58 3.13
CA PHE A 173 4.35 21.45 2.43
C PHE A 173 2.82 21.50 2.49
N LYS A 174 2.26 21.69 3.69
CA LYS A 174 0.82 21.78 3.90
C LYS A 174 0.24 22.96 3.13
N ASN A 175 0.78 24.16 3.33
CA ASN A 175 0.31 25.40 2.69
C ASN A 175 0.36 25.31 1.16
N TYR A 176 1.36 24.63 0.61
CA TYR A 176 1.49 24.42 -0.84
C TYR A 176 0.42 23.49 -1.38
N TRP A 177 0.24 22.31 -0.75
CA TRP A 177 -0.68 21.31 -1.28
C TRP A 177 -2.14 21.62 -1.00
N GLU A 178 -2.47 22.37 0.05
CA GLU A 178 -3.85 22.82 0.31
C GLU A 178 -4.43 23.63 -0.85
N GLN A 179 -3.62 24.33 -1.63
CA GLN A 179 -4.06 25.12 -2.78
C GLN A 179 -4.67 24.28 -3.90
N PHE A 180 -4.37 22.98 -3.94
CA PHE A 180 -4.87 22.04 -4.95
C PHE A 180 -6.01 21.16 -4.43
N ASN A 181 -6.55 21.46 -3.26
CA ASN A 181 -7.71 20.79 -2.64
C ASN A 181 -7.63 19.26 -2.66
N PRO A 182 -6.54 18.61 -2.18
CA PRO A 182 -6.57 17.18 -1.94
C PRO A 182 -7.60 16.87 -0.86
N THR A 183 -8.13 15.63 -0.85
CA THR A 183 -9.05 15.20 0.23
C THR A 183 -8.36 15.24 1.59
N GLU A 184 -7.08 14.87 1.64
CA GLU A 184 -6.27 14.91 2.86
C GLU A 184 -4.81 15.25 2.58
N ILE A 185 -4.16 15.87 3.57
CA ILE A 185 -2.70 16.01 3.66
C ILE A 185 -2.28 15.31 4.95
N VAL A 186 -1.43 14.29 4.82
CA VAL A 186 -1.09 13.39 5.93
C VAL A 186 0.41 13.44 6.22
N PHE A 187 0.75 13.61 7.48
CA PHE A 187 2.12 13.49 7.99
C PHE A 187 2.24 12.18 8.79
N THR A 188 3.20 11.35 8.42
CA THR A 188 3.46 10.08 9.12
C THR A 188 4.87 10.06 9.67
N ASP A 189 5.06 9.40 10.80
CA ASP A 189 6.40 9.20 11.34
C ASP A 189 7.18 8.18 10.52
N LEU A 190 8.50 8.27 10.56
CA LEU A 190 9.37 7.29 9.94
C LEU A 190 9.33 5.99 10.77
N TYR A 191 8.86 4.90 10.14
CA TYR A 191 8.78 3.61 10.80
C TYR A 191 10.12 2.90 10.85
N ARG A 192 10.33 2.12 11.92
CA ARG A 192 11.39 1.12 11.96
C ARG A 192 10.93 -0.14 11.22
N TYR A 193 11.88 -0.84 10.64
CA TYR A 193 11.55 -2.12 10.02
C TYR A 193 11.24 -3.18 11.09
N PRO A 194 10.33 -4.14 10.81
CA PRO A 194 9.97 -5.19 11.77
C PRO A 194 11.13 -6.10 12.22
N TRP A 195 12.29 -5.98 11.61
CA TRP A 195 13.51 -6.73 11.97
C TRP A 195 14.60 -5.88 12.64
N GLU A 196 14.34 -4.59 12.82
CA GLU A 196 15.26 -3.65 13.48
C GLU A 196 14.76 -3.33 14.88
N GLY A 197 15.69 -3.05 15.79
CA GLY A 197 15.37 -2.62 17.14
C GLY A 197 15.14 -3.74 18.15
N GLN A 198 14.62 -3.34 19.32
CA GLN A 198 14.28 -4.23 20.44
C GLN A 198 12.93 -4.91 20.20
N GLU A 199 12.64 -5.95 20.96
CA GLU A 199 11.33 -6.58 20.96
C GLU A 199 10.23 -5.56 21.28
N SER A 200 9.13 -5.68 20.56
CA SER A 200 8.00 -4.77 20.73
C SER A 200 7.27 -5.07 22.04
N SER A 201 7.03 -4.05 22.84
CA SER A 201 6.16 -4.13 24.03
C SER A 201 4.67 -4.06 23.70
N ILE A 202 4.32 -3.94 22.41
CA ILE A 202 2.94 -3.77 21.97
C ILE A 202 2.20 -5.10 22.11
N GLN A 203 1.16 -5.13 22.94
CA GLN A 203 0.31 -6.30 23.15
C GLN A 203 -1.02 -6.23 22.37
N LYS A 204 -1.27 -5.12 21.66
CA LYS A 204 -2.53 -4.94 20.92
C LYS A 204 -2.54 -5.76 19.63
N PRO A 205 -3.70 -6.29 19.19
CA PRO A 205 -3.83 -7.00 17.92
C PRO A 205 -3.51 -6.08 16.74
N CYS A 206 -2.95 -6.65 15.67
CA CYS A 206 -2.69 -5.90 14.44
C CYS A 206 -3.94 -5.85 13.58
N LEU A 207 -4.39 -4.64 13.23
CA LEU A 207 -5.60 -4.45 12.42
C LEU A 207 -5.46 -4.99 11.00
N LYS A 208 -4.25 -4.95 10.42
CA LYS A 208 -4.02 -5.42 9.04
C LYS A 208 -4.36 -6.89 8.82
N ILE A 209 -4.07 -7.76 9.80
CA ILE A 209 -4.34 -9.19 9.68
C ILE A 209 -5.84 -9.52 9.78
N LEU A 210 -6.64 -8.57 10.25
CA LEU A 210 -8.07 -8.80 10.49
C LEU A 210 -8.88 -8.76 9.19
N ASP A 211 -8.42 -7.99 8.20
CA ASP A 211 -9.18 -7.71 6.99
C ASP A 211 -8.36 -7.55 5.72
N GLN A 212 -7.02 -7.75 5.76
CA GLN A 212 -6.16 -7.56 4.60
C GLN A 212 -5.40 -8.83 4.21
N MET A 213 -5.20 -9.01 2.90
CA MET A 213 -4.32 -10.02 2.31
C MET A 213 -3.26 -9.39 1.42
N PHE A 214 -2.11 -10.07 1.33
CA PHE A 214 -0.94 -9.57 0.63
C PHE A 214 -0.35 -10.68 -0.24
N PHE A 215 -0.26 -10.44 -1.56
CA PHE A 215 0.29 -11.36 -2.53
C PHE A 215 1.54 -10.78 -3.17
N TYR A 216 2.66 -11.48 -3.04
CA TYR A 216 3.91 -11.12 -3.71
C TYR A 216 3.86 -11.39 -5.21
N VAL A 217 4.78 -10.79 -5.92
CA VAL A 217 4.91 -10.88 -7.39
C VAL A 217 5.02 -12.31 -7.92
N ASP A 218 5.51 -13.25 -7.12
CA ASP A 218 5.64 -14.68 -7.45
C ASP A 218 4.39 -15.52 -7.11
N GLY A 219 3.37 -14.91 -6.53
CA GLY A 219 2.10 -15.57 -6.16
C GLY A 219 2.03 -16.03 -4.71
N ARG A 220 3.14 -16.04 -3.98
CA ARG A 220 3.12 -16.38 -2.55
C ARG A 220 2.38 -15.30 -1.75
N ALA A 221 1.59 -15.73 -0.77
CA ALA A 221 0.92 -14.84 0.15
C ALA A 221 1.73 -14.66 1.45
N THR A 222 1.77 -13.44 1.96
CA THR A 222 2.42 -13.09 3.23
C THR A 222 1.44 -12.54 4.25
N LEU A 223 1.85 -12.55 5.50
CA LEU A 223 1.06 -12.02 6.62
C LEU A 223 0.94 -10.49 6.59
N CYS A 224 1.92 -9.76 6.03
CA CYS A 224 1.99 -8.31 6.12
C CYS A 224 2.76 -7.69 4.94
N CYS A 225 2.31 -6.51 4.49
CA CYS A 225 3.00 -5.73 3.45
C CYS A 225 4.42 -5.27 3.86
N TRP A 226 4.74 -5.29 5.14
CA TRP A 226 6.08 -4.95 5.66
C TRP A 226 7.06 -6.12 5.65
N ASP A 227 6.62 -7.32 5.23
CA ASP A 227 7.47 -8.50 5.15
C ASP A 227 8.33 -8.49 3.88
N SER A 228 9.23 -7.53 3.74
CA SER A 228 10.12 -7.45 2.58
C SER A 228 11.09 -8.64 2.49
N LYS A 229 11.38 -9.30 3.62
CA LYS A 229 12.30 -10.44 3.73
C LYS A 229 11.61 -11.81 3.68
N GLU A 230 10.32 -11.86 3.36
CA GLU A 230 9.54 -13.10 3.16
C GLU A 230 9.59 -14.07 4.36
N ARG A 231 9.50 -13.50 5.57
CA ARG A 231 9.65 -14.25 6.82
C ARG A 231 8.42 -15.06 7.21
N GLN A 232 7.24 -14.62 6.74
CA GLN A 232 5.98 -15.23 7.15
C GLN A 232 5.08 -15.47 5.94
N ILE A 233 5.40 -16.50 5.17
CA ILE A 233 4.56 -16.97 4.07
C ILE A 233 3.37 -17.73 4.64
N VAL A 234 2.17 -17.44 4.15
CA VAL A 234 0.90 -18.01 4.63
C VAL A 234 0.15 -18.83 3.58
N GLY A 235 0.62 -18.82 2.32
CA GLY A 235 0.05 -19.59 1.23
C GLY A 235 0.64 -19.24 -0.12
N ASP A 236 0.09 -19.85 -1.19
CA ASP A 236 0.49 -19.63 -2.57
C ASP A 236 -0.74 -19.72 -3.50
N ILE A 237 -1.03 -18.62 -4.22
CA ILE A 237 -2.18 -18.52 -5.12
C ILE A 237 -2.09 -19.48 -6.32
N SER A 238 -0.92 -19.96 -6.65
CA SER A 238 -0.73 -20.92 -7.76
C SER A 238 -1.32 -22.29 -7.44
N THR A 239 -1.42 -22.64 -6.16
CA THR A 239 -1.87 -23.95 -5.68
C THR A 239 -3.11 -23.91 -4.79
N GLN A 240 -3.46 -22.76 -4.27
CA GLN A 240 -4.57 -22.54 -3.33
C GLN A 240 -5.52 -21.46 -3.86
N SER A 241 -6.76 -21.46 -3.41
CA SER A 241 -7.66 -20.33 -3.59
C SER A 241 -7.39 -19.22 -2.57
N VAL A 242 -7.89 -18.00 -2.86
CA VAL A 242 -7.79 -16.86 -1.93
C VAL A 242 -8.40 -17.22 -0.57
N MET A 243 -9.54 -17.89 -0.56
CA MET A 243 -10.22 -18.25 0.69
C MET A 243 -9.53 -19.40 1.44
N GLU A 244 -8.94 -20.37 0.74
CA GLU A 244 -8.10 -21.40 1.38
C GLU A 244 -6.88 -20.79 2.08
N ILE A 245 -6.26 -19.76 1.48
CA ILE A 245 -5.16 -19.02 2.12
C ILE A 245 -5.68 -18.21 3.31
N TRP A 246 -6.82 -17.50 3.14
CA TRP A 246 -7.44 -16.68 4.18
C TRP A 246 -7.80 -17.48 5.43
N ASP A 247 -8.30 -18.70 5.24
CA ASP A 247 -8.72 -19.62 6.29
C ASP A 247 -7.68 -20.68 6.65
N SER A 248 -6.42 -20.52 6.15
CA SER A 248 -5.35 -21.47 6.45
C SER A 248 -5.04 -21.54 7.94
N GLU A 249 -4.53 -22.69 8.39
CA GLU A 249 -4.15 -22.89 9.80
C GLU A 249 -3.05 -21.90 10.25
N ILE A 250 -2.16 -21.49 9.32
CA ILE A 250 -1.14 -20.48 9.61
C ILE A 250 -1.80 -19.13 9.89
N MET A 251 -2.74 -18.69 9.06
CA MET A 251 -3.47 -17.44 9.26
C MET A 251 -4.28 -17.46 10.56
N LYS A 252 -4.99 -18.54 10.83
CA LYS A 252 -5.75 -18.73 12.07
C LYS A 252 -4.84 -18.68 13.29
N LYS A 253 -3.70 -19.39 13.25
CA LYS A 253 -2.70 -19.36 14.33
C LYS A 253 -2.18 -17.94 14.58
N CYS A 254 -1.77 -17.23 13.53
CA CYS A 254 -1.27 -15.85 13.65
C CYS A 254 -2.33 -14.89 14.22
N ARG A 255 -3.58 -14.99 13.76
CA ARG A 255 -4.71 -14.21 14.29
C ARG A 255 -4.93 -14.48 15.78
N ASN A 256 -4.96 -15.75 16.17
CA ASN A 256 -5.14 -16.14 17.57
C ASN A 256 -4.01 -15.65 18.47
N LEU A 257 -2.76 -15.72 18.02
CA LEU A 257 -1.61 -15.20 18.77
C LEU A 257 -1.71 -13.70 18.97
N LEU A 258 -2.06 -12.96 17.93
CA LEU A 258 -2.23 -11.51 17.99
C LEU A 258 -3.41 -11.10 18.87
N ASP A 259 -4.52 -11.85 18.85
CA ASP A 259 -5.68 -11.61 19.73
C ASP A 259 -5.33 -11.85 21.21
N GLN A 260 -4.42 -12.77 21.47
CA GLN A 260 -3.89 -13.05 22.81
C GLN A 260 -2.77 -12.10 23.28
N GLY A 261 -2.36 -11.15 22.43
CA GLY A 261 -1.23 -10.24 22.71
C GLY A 261 0.16 -10.88 22.57
N LYS A 262 0.25 -12.08 21.98
CA LYS A 262 1.47 -12.87 21.83
C LYS A 262 2.17 -12.59 20.50
N ARG A 263 2.50 -11.32 20.25
CA ARG A 263 3.20 -10.90 19.02
C ARG A 263 4.60 -11.48 18.90
N ASP A 264 5.26 -11.65 20.01
CA ASP A 264 6.60 -12.22 20.18
C ASP A 264 6.73 -13.64 19.64
N GLU A 265 5.64 -14.41 19.64
CA GLU A 265 5.59 -15.75 19.05
C GLU A 265 5.51 -15.74 17.49
N ILE A 266 5.32 -14.57 16.86
CA ILE A 266 5.34 -14.42 15.40
C ILE A 266 6.60 -13.67 14.98
N ASN A 267 7.53 -14.36 14.33
CA ASN A 267 8.84 -13.81 13.96
C ASN A 267 8.77 -12.44 13.26
N LEU A 268 7.81 -12.24 12.34
CA LEU A 268 7.59 -10.98 11.65
C LEU A 268 7.10 -9.86 12.57
N CYS A 269 6.34 -10.20 13.61
CA CYS A 269 5.63 -9.23 14.46
C CYS A 269 6.36 -8.91 15.76
N SER A 270 7.33 -9.73 16.19
CA SER A 270 8.00 -9.63 17.48
C SER A 270 8.69 -8.28 17.73
N ARG A 271 9.13 -7.61 16.69
CA ARG A 271 9.81 -6.30 16.74
C ARG A 271 9.07 -5.17 16.04
N CYS A 272 7.83 -5.43 15.64
CA CYS A 272 7.03 -4.47 14.86
C CYS A 272 6.45 -3.40 15.79
N ASP A 273 6.74 -2.12 15.52
CA ASP A 273 6.19 -0.94 16.19
C ASP A 273 5.15 -0.19 15.32
N ALA A 274 4.93 -0.67 14.09
CA ALA A 274 4.05 -0.01 13.12
C ALA A 274 2.59 0.17 13.61
N TYR A 275 2.20 -0.53 14.69
CA TYR A 275 0.86 -0.41 15.26
C TYR A 275 0.61 0.96 15.93
N GLU A 276 1.61 1.55 16.58
CA GLU A 276 1.45 2.83 17.30
C GLU A 276 1.07 3.98 16.37
N ASN A 277 1.44 3.87 15.12
CA ASN A 277 1.27 4.90 14.10
C ASN A 277 0.24 4.53 13.03
N LEU A 278 -0.43 3.37 13.12
CA LEU A 278 -1.56 3.06 12.28
C LEU A 278 -2.77 3.81 12.86
N SER A 279 -2.95 5.07 12.46
CA SER A 279 -4.29 5.60 12.36
C SER A 279 -5.11 4.57 11.61
N PHE A 280 -6.26 4.12 12.15
CA PHE A 280 -7.21 3.33 11.39
C PHE A 280 -7.23 3.89 9.98
N ASP A 281 -7.11 3.00 8.98
CA ASP A 281 -7.54 3.39 7.64
C ASP A 281 -9.00 3.82 7.81
N GLN A 282 -9.24 5.11 8.03
CA GLN A 282 -10.57 5.72 8.24
C GLN A 282 -11.45 5.58 6.99
N TYR A 283 -11.01 4.81 6.02
CA TYR A 283 -11.57 4.61 4.69
C TYR A 283 -12.53 3.44 4.58
N LEU A 284 -12.98 2.93 5.71
CA LEU A 284 -14.12 2.00 5.75
C LEU A 284 -15.42 2.80 5.88
N ILE A 285 -15.59 3.83 5.05
CA ILE A 285 -16.88 4.50 4.85
C ILE A 285 -17.42 4.15 3.48
#